data_779675abeb476362a885b2de2cdc7a45
#
_entry.id   779675abeb476362a885b2de2cdc7a45
#
_cell.length_a   1.000
_cell.length_b   1.000
_cell.length_c   1.000
_cell.angle_alpha   90.00
_cell.angle_beta   90.00
_cell.angle_gamma   90.00
#
_symmetry.space_group_name_H-M   'P 1'
#
loop_
_entity.id
_entity.type
_entity.pdbx_description
1 polymer ?
#
loop_
_entity_poly.entity_id
_entity_poly.type
_entity_poly.pdbx_seq_one_letter_code
_entity_poly.pdbx_strand_id
1 'polypeptide(L)'
;MSSENVQTKWGQFIPLVTVFFFWGFVAASNDILIPVFKKAFDLSQGQSQLVSVAFYVAYTVGSLLYMLISHLTKGDIINRIGYKNSLALGLSISALGTLLFYPAANTGSFPLMLSGLFIVGLGFSLQQTVANPLAIALGPIATGSQRLITAGGINNLGTTIGPLIVSFAIFGAASSENTTASIESVKIPYLILGVAFLAVALLLKMSSLPDRVTVDAGVADEGLTPTKSALKYPQLVLGMIAIFVYVGVEVSTASNLPAYLEKDLGFLTKDVAPFISLYWASLMIGRWTGAVGAFTDNPRNQMILRFILPYAAFGIFLGVNAFMEHDLAPFYVYAFIILILIFADILSKGNPAKMLLLFSGLGIAALLVGMFTKGMVSVYAFTSVGLFCSTLWPCIFTLAIAGLGKATNQGSNFLIMMIMGGGIVSWIQGMVADSVDIHSSYIVGVLCFGYLAFYAWKVSGILRSQGIDFDKPAAGGH
;
A
#
# COMPACT_ATOMS: atom_id res chain seq x y z
N MET A 1 3.34 -34.99 -24.21
CA MET A 1 4.20 -34.20 -23.32
C MET A 1 3.45 -34.05 -22.01
N SER A 2 3.94 -34.69 -20.94
CA SER A 2 3.32 -34.65 -19.62
C SER A 2 3.29 -33.20 -19.13
N SER A 3 2.12 -32.70 -18.78
CA SER A 3 1.98 -31.45 -18.03
C SER A 3 2.70 -31.63 -16.69
N GLU A 4 3.97 -31.23 -16.60
CA GLU A 4 4.62 -31.08 -15.32
C GLU A 4 3.75 -30.10 -14.50
N ASN A 5 3.29 -30.62 -13.38
CA ASN A 5 2.55 -29.84 -12.37
C ASN A 5 3.54 -28.84 -11.77
N VAL A 6 3.78 -27.72 -12.47
CA VAL A 6 4.70 -26.68 -12.03
C VAL A 6 4.07 -26.01 -10.81
N GLN A 7 4.51 -26.43 -9.64
CA GLN A 7 4.09 -25.84 -8.37
C GLN A 7 4.78 -24.49 -8.14
N THR A 8 4.23 -23.66 -7.25
CA THR A 8 4.90 -22.45 -6.79
C THR A 8 6.27 -22.78 -6.22
N LYS A 9 7.31 -22.11 -6.68
CA LYS A 9 8.70 -22.28 -6.24
C LYS A 9 8.91 -21.61 -4.87
N TRP A 10 8.38 -22.21 -3.81
CA TRP A 10 8.38 -21.63 -2.46
C TRP A 10 9.77 -21.25 -1.95
N GLY A 11 10.79 -22.04 -2.23
CA GLY A 11 12.18 -21.74 -1.86
C GLY A 11 12.73 -20.44 -2.47
N GLN A 12 12.14 -19.99 -3.59
CA GLN A 12 12.45 -18.72 -4.24
C GLN A 12 11.47 -17.61 -3.82
N PHE A 13 10.21 -17.96 -3.60
CA PHE A 13 9.17 -17.01 -3.25
C PHE A 13 9.33 -16.46 -1.82
N ILE A 14 9.70 -17.29 -0.84
CA ILE A 14 9.88 -16.87 0.56
C ILE A 14 10.94 -15.76 0.71
N PRO A 15 12.17 -15.87 0.16
CA PRO A 15 13.10 -14.77 0.19
C PRO A 15 12.57 -13.49 -0.47
N LEU A 16 11.81 -13.63 -1.57
CA LEU A 16 11.26 -12.46 -2.27
C LEU A 16 10.25 -11.71 -1.42
N VAL A 17 9.36 -12.39 -0.69
CA VAL A 17 8.30 -11.72 0.09
C VAL A 17 8.85 -10.93 1.28
N THR A 18 10.12 -11.13 1.70
CA THR A 18 10.76 -10.27 2.69
C THR A 18 10.86 -8.82 2.21
N VAL A 19 11.04 -8.60 0.91
CA VAL A 19 11.06 -7.26 0.30
C VAL A 19 9.69 -6.60 0.44
N PHE A 20 8.61 -7.36 0.19
CA PHE A 20 7.24 -6.88 0.34
C PHE A 20 6.93 -6.50 1.80
N PHE A 21 7.42 -7.29 2.76
CA PHE A 21 7.30 -6.96 4.17
C PHE A 21 7.92 -5.59 4.49
N PHE A 22 9.15 -5.36 4.06
CA PHE A 22 9.84 -4.10 4.34
C PHE A 22 9.21 -2.91 3.64
N TRP A 23 8.58 -3.07 2.47
CA TRP A 23 7.83 -1.96 1.87
C TRP A 23 6.69 -1.50 2.76
N GLY A 24 5.89 -2.44 3.25
CA GLY A 24 4.79 -2.13 4.15
C GLY A 24 5.29 -1.53 5.46
N PHE A 25 6.27 -2.18 6.05
CA PHE A 25 6.88 -1.74 7.31
C PHE A 25 7.34 -0.28 7.26
N VAL A 26 8.10 0.09 6.25
CA VAL A 26 8.65 1.45 6.14
C VAL A 26 7.57 2.46 5.75
N ALA A 27 6.71 2.12 4.79
CA ALA A 27 5.65 3.03 4.34
C ALA A 27 4.73 3.46 5.49
N ALA A 28 4.24 2.51 6.28
CA ALA A 28 3.36 2.80 7.42
C ALA A 28 4.12 3.43 8.60
N SER A 29 5.42 3.14 8.77
CA SER A 29 6.25 3.74 9.82
C SER A 29 6.46 5.24 9.61
N ASN A 30 6.33 5.75 8.39
CA ASN A 30 6.41 7.18 8.11
C ASN A 30 5.31 7.97 8.85
N ASP A 31 4.15 7.34 9.12
CA ASP A 31 3.06 7.99 9.85
C ASP A 31 3.43 8.30 11.31
N ILE A 32 4.37 7.54 11.89
CA ILE A 32 4.95 7.84 13.23
C ILE A 32 5.97 8.98 13.17
N LEU A 33 6.67 9.14 12.05
CA LEU A 33 7.65 10.22 11.89
C LEU A 33 7.00 11.59 11.71
N ILE A 34 5.83 11.64 11.08
CA ILE A 34 5.14 12.90 10.81
C ILE A 34 4.95 13.75 12.08
N PRO A 35 4.34 13.23 13.17
CA PRO A 35 4.19 13.99 14.40
C PRO A 35 5.54 14.30 15.10
N VAL A 36 6.53 13.39 15.00
CA VAL A 36 7.87 13.61 15.54
C VAL A 36 8.55 14.80 14.85
N PHE A 37 8.55 14.84 13.52
CA PHE A 37 9.14 15.92 12.75
C PHE A 37 8.36 17.23 12.94
N LYS A 38 7.03 17.15 12.99
CA LYS A 38 6.18 18.31 13.21
C LYS A 38 6.54 19.03 14.50
N LYS A 39 6.74 18.30 15.60
CA LYS A 39 7.14 18.87 16.88
C LYS A 39 8.59 19.33 16.89
N ALA A 40 9.51 18.55 16.30
CA ALA A 40 10.94 18.88 16.34
C ALA A 40 11.31 20.10 15.50
N PHE A 41 10.56 20.38 14.42
CA PHE A 41 10.85 21.47 13.48
C PHE A 41 9.78 22.58 13.47
N ASP A 42 8.82 22.53 14.40
CA ASP A 42 7.68 23.48 14.49
C ASP A 42 6.96 23.66 13.13
N LEU A 43 6.59 22.52 12.51
CA LEU A 43 6.00 22.50 11.18
C LEU A 43 4.48 22.69 11.24
N SER A 44 3.92 23.36 10.21
CA SER A 44 2.49 23.30 9.94
C SER A 44 2.05 21.87 9.56
N GLN A 45 0.74 21.59 9.54
CA GLN A 45 0.24 20.29 9.14
C GLN A 45 0.60 20.00 7.67
N GLY A 46 0.44 20.99 6.78
CA GLY A 46 0.84 20.84 5.38
C GLY A 46 2.33 20.58 5.21
N GLN A 47 3.18 21.28 5.98
CA GLN A 47 4.63 21.07 5.94
C GLN A 47 5.02 19.67 6.45
N SER A 48 4.36 19.15 7.49
CA SER A 48 4.64 17.82 8.01
C SER A 48 4.32 16.71 7.01
N GLN A 49 3.33 16.92 6.13
CA GLN A 49 2.98 15.98 5.07
C GLN A 49 4.00 15.91 3.92
N LEU A 50 5.01 16.80 3.88
CA LEU A 50 6.14 16.66 2.96
C LEU A 50 6.91 15.35 3.16
N VAL A 51 6.80 14.72 4.32
CA VAL A 51 7.27 13.35 4.58
C VAL A 51 6.65 12.37 3.58
N SER A 52 5.32 12.39 3.47
CA SER A 52 4.59 11.56 2.50
C SER A 52 4.90 11.96 1.05
N VAL A 53 4.97 13.28 0.76
CA VAL A 53 5.34 13.76 -0.59
C VAL A 53 6.71 13.22 -1.00
N ALA A 54 7.74 13.38 -0.17
CA ALA A 54 9.09 12.93 -0.48
C ALA A 54 9.12 11.43 -0.79
N PHE A 55 8.42 10.63 0.01
CA PHE A 55 8.40 9.18 -0.14
C PHE A 55 7.61 8.73 -1.39
N TYR A 56 6.37 9.20 -1.57
CA TYR A 56 5.49 8.70 -2.64
C TYR A 56 5.82 9.28 -4.02
N VAL A 57 6.29 10.53 -4.11
CA VAL A 57 6.75 11.10 -5.38
C VAL A 57 8.01 10.40 -5.90
N ALA A 58 8.85 9.89 -5.00
CA ALA A 58 10.03 9.12 -5.38
C ALA A 58 9.71 7.87 -6.22
N TYR A 59 8.54 7.24 -6.02
CA TYR A 59 8.11 6.11 -6.86
C TYR A 59 7.93 6.54 -8.33
N THR A 60 7.28 7.65 -8.55
CA THR A 60 7.08 8.17 -9.91
C THR A 60 8.40 8.59 -10.55
N VAL A 61 9.23 9.32 -9.81
CA VAL A 61 10.56 9.73 -10.30
C VAL A 61 11.42 8.51 -10.60
N GLY A 62 11.45 7.50 -9.72
CA GLY A 62 12.19 6.26 -9.93
C GLY A 62 11.70 5.49 -11.16
N SER A 63 10.37 5.39 -11.35
CA SER A 63 9.78 4.75 -12.52
C SER A 63 10.13 5.49 -13.82
N LEU A 64 10.09 6.82 -13.81
CA LEU A 64 10.50 7.65 -14.95
C LEU A 64 12.00 7.50 -15.26
N LEU A 65 12.86 7.50 -14.24
CA LEU A 65 14.29 7.26 -14.39
C LEU A 65 14.56 5.89 -14.99
N TYR A 66 13.87 4.85 -14.51
CA TYR A 66 13.98 3.51 -15.07
C TYR A 66 13.60 3.49 -16.57
N MET A 67 12.46 4.10 -16.93
CA MET A 67 12.02 4.20 -18.33
C MET A 67 13.04 4.96 -19.20
N LEU A 68 13.56 6.08 -18.69
CA LEU A 68 14.55 6.90 -19.38
C LEU A 68 15.86 6.11 -19.61
N ILE A 69 16.38 5.44 -18.58
CA ILE A 69 17.60 4.63 -18.68
C ILE A 69 17.38 3.48 -19.67
N SER A 70 16.26 2.77 -19.59
CA SER A 70 15.93 1.68 -20.51
C SER A 70 15.84 2.17 -21.96
N HIS A 71 15.29 3.37 -22.19
CA HIS A 71 15.25 3.99 -23.52
C HIS A 71 16.65 4.37 -24.03
N LEU A 72 17.46 5.03 -23.20
CA LEU A 72 18.84 5.44 -23.57
C LEU A 72 19.75 4.24 -23.82
N THR A 73 19.59 3.17 -23.08
CA THR A 73 20.38 1.94 -23.25
C THR A 73 19.86 1.00 -24.32
N LYS A 74 18.77 1.37 -25.01
CA LYS A 74 18.08 0.57 -26.04
C LYS A 74 17.78 -0.85 -25.56
N GLY A 75 17.33 -1.00 -24.34
CA GLY A 75 16.96 -2.30 -23.78
C GLY A 75 16.62 -2.21 -22.28
N ASP A 76 15.93 -3.21 -21.81
CA ASP A 76 15.55 -3.31 -20.41
C ASP A 76 16.79 -3.51 -19.52
N ILE A 77 17.02 -2.56 -18.63
CA ILE A 77 18.17 -2.59 -17.72
C ILE A 77 18.08 -3.75 -16.72
N ILE A 78 16.87 -4.15 -16.31
CA ILE A 78 16.66 -5.29 -15.41
C ILE A 78 17.14 -6.59 -16.07
N ASN A 79 16.83 -6.77 -17.36
CA ASN A 79 17.29 -7.94 -18.11
C ASN A 79 18.82 -7.97 -18.28
N ARG A 80 19.49 -6.80 -18.25
CA ARG A 80 20.96 -6.70 -18.35
C ARG A 80 21.65 -7.04 -17.03
N ILE A 81 21.22 -6.46 -15.94
CA ILE A 81 21.86 -6.64 -14.62
C ILE A 81 21.30 -7.84 -13.83
N GLY A 82 20.12 -8.34 -14.21
CA GLY A 82 19.43 -9.47 -13.60
C GLY A 82 18.53 -9.07 -12.44
N TYR A 83 17.50 -9.89 -12.18
CA TYR A 83 16.48 -9.62 -11.15
C TYR A 83 17.07 -9.54 -9.74
N LYS A 84 17.94 -10.48 -9.35
CA LYS A 84 18.63 -10.46 -8.05
C LYS A 84 19.44 -9.18 -7.84
N ASN A 85 20.24 -8.81 -8.84
CA ASN A 85 21.10 -7.65 -8.77
C ASN A 85 20.29 -6.36 -8.72
N SER A 86 19.19 -6.29 -9.46
CA SER A 86 18.28 -5.14 -9.44
C SER A 86 17.59 -4.97 -8.07
N LEU A 87 17.15 -6.07 -7.45
CA LEU A 87 16.59 -6.05 -6.09
C LEU A 87 17.64 -5.62 -5.07
N ALA A 88 18.85 -6.21 -5.12
CA ALA A 88 19.95 -5.86 -4.23
C ALA A 88 20.35 -4.38 -4.39
N LEU A 89 20.38 -3.86 -5.63
CA LEU A 89 20.64 -2.45 -5.90
C LEU A 89 19.55 -1.55 -5.29
N GLY A 90 18.28 -1.88 -5.50
CA GLY A 90 17.16 -1.12 -4.91
C GLY A 90 17.21 -1.10 -3.39
N LEU A 91 17.50 -2.24 -2.74
CA LEU A 91 17.68 -2.32 -1.28
C LEU A 91 18.91 -1.51 -0.81
N SER A 92 20.02 -1.52 -1.57
CA SER A 92 21.20 -0.73 -1.25
C SER A 92 20.93 0.77 -1.37
N ILE A 93 20.17 1.22 -2.38
CA ILE A 93 19.73 2.60 -2.50
C ILE A 93 18.86 2.98 -1.30
N SER A 94 17.91 2.13 -0.89
CA SER A 94 17.09 2.37 0.30
C SER A 94 17.93 2.45 1.58
N ALA A 95 18.94 1.58 1.73
CA ALA A 95 19.90 1.64 2.84
C ALA A 95 20.65 2.98 2.88
N LEU A 96 21.13 3.47 1.75
CA LEU A 96 21.78 4.79 1.67
C LEU A 96 20.85 5.92 2.11
N GLY A 97 19.56 5.85 1.72
CA GLY A 97 18.55 6.81 2.16
C GLY A 97 18.37 6.80 3.68
N THR A 98 18.33 5.61 4.31
CA THR A 98 18.21 5.52 5.78
C THR A 98 19.45 6.03 6.50
N LEU A 99 20.65 5.86 5.94
CA LEU A 99 21.89 6.38 6.52
C LEU A 99 21.93 7.92 6.59
N LEU A 100 21.23 8.62 5.69
CA LEU A 100 21.14 10.08 5.72
C LEU A 100 20.41 10.62 6.96
N PHE A 101 19.61 9.81 7.63
CA PHE A 101 18.94 10.22 8.88
C PHE A 101 19.94 10.52 10.01
N TYR A 102 21.10 9.88 10.02
CA TYR A 102 22.13 10.13 11.02
C TYR A 102 22.70 11.55 10.94
N PRO A 103 23.28 12.00 9.81
CA PRO A 103 23.74 13.40 9.69
C PRO A 103 22.58 14.40 9.72
N ALA A 104 21.38 14.05 9.22
CA ALA A 104 20.22 14.91 9.26
C ALA A 104 19.77 15.22 10.69
N ALA A 105 19.76 14.23 11.57
CA ALA A 105 19.43 14.43 12.97
C ALA A 105 20.50 15.21 13.72
N ASN A 106 21.81 14.98 13.42
CA ASN A 106 22.91 15.74 14.02
C ASN A 106 22.86 17.23 13.66
N THR A 107 22.46 17.55 12.43
CA THR A 107 22.40 18.93 11.92
C THR A 107 21.04 19.60 12.15
N GLY A 108 20.02 18.84 12.63
CA GLY A 108 18.66 19.32 12.74
C GLY A 108 18.07 19.75 11.39
N SER A 109 18.40 19.05 10.29
CA SER A 109 18.00 19.43 8.94
C SER A 109 16.80 18.64 8.44
N PHE A 110 15.61 19.24 8.44
CA PHE A 110 14.41 18.64 7.86
C PHE A 110 14.54 18.35 6.36
N PRO A 111 15.09 19.25 5.50
CA PRO A 111 15.32 18.94 4.10
C PRO A 111 16.21 17.71 3.87
N LEU A 112 17.21 17.50 4.72
CA LEU A 112 18.10 16.33 4.62
C LEU A 112 17.37 15.05 5.01
N MET A 113 16.44 15.10 5.98
CA MET A 113 15.56 13.97 6.31
C MET A 113 14.61 13.62 5.17
N LEU A 114 14.00 14.63 4.54
CA LEU A 114 13.16 14.43 3.35
C LEU A 114 13.95 13.81 2.21
N SER A 115 15.19 14.24 2.01
CA SER A 115 16.08 13.66 0.99
C SER A 115 16.38 12.18 1.28
N GLY A 116 16.56 11.82 2.56
CA GLY A 116 16.70 10.43 2.98
C GLY A 116 15.48 9.58 2.62
N LEU A 117 14.27 10.07 2.95
CA LEU A 117 13.01 9.40 2.59
C LEU A 117 12.82 9.28 1.07
N PHE A 118 13.14 10.32 0.33
CA PHE A 118 13.07 10.30 -1.14
C PHE A 118 14.00 9.23 -1.72
N ILE A 119 15.23 9.11 -1.23
CA ILE A 119 16.18 8.08 -1.70
C ILE A 119 15.68 6.67 -1.30
N VAL A 120 15.10 6.49 -0.11
CA VAL A 120 14.44 5.22 0.26
C VAL A 120 13.35 4.87 -0.75
N GLY A 121 12.49 5.84 -1.09
CA GLY A 121 11.43 5.69 -2.07
C GLY A 121 11.92 5.37 -3.49
N LEU A 122 13.05 5.97 -3.93
CA LEU A 122 13.69 5.63 -5.21
C LEU A 122 14.13 4.15 -5.23
N GLY A 123 14.73 3.67 -4.14
CA GLY A 123 15.09 2.26 -4.00
C GLY A 123 13.85 1.35 -4.05
N PHE A 124 12.77 1.74 -3.42
CA PHE A 124 11.51 0.99 -3.44
C PHE A 124 10.86 0.96 -4.83
N SER A 125 10.93 2.06 -5.58
CA SER A 125 10.46 2.09 -6.97
C SER A 125 11.15 1.01 -7.82
N LEU A 126 12.48 0.91 -7.74
CA LEU A 126 13.23 -0.13 -8.45
C LEU A 126 12.85 -1.53 -7.96
N GLN A 127 12.77 -1.73 -6.64
CA GLN A 127 12.40 -3.01 -6.05
C GLN A 127 11.01 -3.47 -6.53
N GLN A 128 10.00 -2.59 -6.56
CA GLN A 128 8.65 -2.93 -7.00
C GLN A 128 8.59 -3.28 -8.49
N THR A 129 9.31 -2.54 -9.32
CA THR A 129 9.41 -2.83 -10.77
C THR A 129 9.94 -4.23 -11.03
N VAL A 130 10.81 -4.74 -10.15
CA VAL A 130 11.45 -6.06 -10.27
C VAL A 130 10.65 -7.15 -9.56
N ALA A 131 10.24 -6.92 -8.30
CA ALA A 131 9.68 -7.95 -7.44
C ALA A 131 8.25 -8.37 -7.84
N ASN A 132 7.42 -7.44 -8.33
CA ASN A 132 6.05 -7.76 -8.72
C ASN A 132 6.00 -8.75 -9.90
N PRO A 133 6.67 -8.52 -11.05
CA PRO A 133 6.74 -9.51 -12.11
C PRO A 133 7.41 -10.82 -11.69
N LEU A 134 8.45 -10.73 -10.86
CA LEU A 134 9.16 -11.91 -10.36
C LEU A 134 8.23 -12.79 -9.50
N ALA A 135 7.43 -12.19 -8.61
CA ALA A 135 6.45 -12.93 -7.80
C ALA A 135 5.45 -13.70 -8.68
N ILE A 136 5.00 -13.10 -9.78
CA ILE A 136 4.12 -13.74 -10.76
C ILE A 136 4.82 -14.90 -11.46
N ALA A 137 6.09 -14.76 -11.82
CA ALA A 137 6.86 -15.72 -12.61
C ALA A 137 7.39 -16.93 -11.79
N LEU A 138 7.31 -16.90 -10.45
CA LEU A 138 7.78 -18.00 -9.59
C LEU A 138 6.82 -19.19 -9.49
N GLY A 139 6.06 -19.48 -10.53
CA GLY A 139 5.15 -20.63 -10.61
C GLY A 139 4.23 -20.54 -11.81
N PRO A 140 3.16 -21.37 -11.89
CA PRO A 140 2.23 -21.38 -13.02
C PRO A 140 1.61 -20.01 -13.26
N ILE A 141 1.44 -19.62 -14.51
CA ILE A 141 0.83 -18.34 -14.92
C ILE A 141 -0.59 -18.20 -14.33
N ALA A 142 -1.36 -19.28 -14.33
CA ALA A 142 -2.73 -19.33 -13.81
C ALA A 142 -2.84 -18.93 -12.33
N THR A 143 -1.79 -19.13 -11.52
CA THR A 143 -1.75 -18.77 -10.10
C THR A 143 -0.88 -17.53 -9.79
N GLY A 144 -0.44 -16.81 -10.82
CA GLY A 144 0.43 -15.63 -10.68
C GLY A 144 -0.21 -14.53 -9.83
N SER A 145 -1.48 -14.24 -10.07
CA SER A 145 -2.27 -13.30 -9.29
C SER A 145 -2.34 -13.69 -7.81
N GLN A 146 -2.52 -14.96 -7.49
CA GLN A 146 -2.60 -15.45 -6.11
C GLN A 146 -1.25 -15.24 -5.37
N ARG A 147 -0.12 -15.47 -6.05
CA ARG A 147 1.20 -15.20 -5.47
C ARG A 147 1.39 -13.72 -5.17
N LEU A 148 0.96 -12.85 -6.07
CA LEU A 148 1.05 -11.40 -5.82
C LEU A 148 0.13 -10.96 -4.66
N ILE A 149 -1.08 -11.54 -4.54
CA ILE A 149 -1.97 -11.32 -3.39
C ILE A 149 -1.31 -11.80 -2.09
N THR A 150 -0.65 -12.97 -2.10
CA THR A 150 0.07 -13.50 -0.94
C THR A 150 1.23 -12.56 -0.54
N ALA A 151 2.01 -12.09 -1.51
CA ALA A 151 3.07 -11.12 -1.26
C ALA A 151 2.51 -9.81 -0.68
N GLY A 152 1.36 -9.32 -1.20
CA GLY A 152 0.62 -8.19 -0.65
C GLY A 152 0.12 -8.41 0.78
N GLY A 153 -0.27 -9.64 1.13
CA GLY A 153 -0.62 -10.01 2.51
C GLY A 153 0.56 -9.87 3.48
N ILE A 154 1.76 -10.27 3.04
CA ILE A 154 3.00 -10.08 3.82
C ILE A 154 3.38 -8.59 3.92
N ASN A 155 3.16 -7.81 2.85
CA ASN A 155 3.30 -6.36 2.89
C ASN A 155 2.40 -5.76 3.98
N ASN A 156 1.13 -6.18 4.05
CA ASN A 156 0.20 -5.68 5.05
C ASN A 156 0.53 -6.10 6.48
N LEU A 157 1.17 -7.25 6.68
CA LEU A 157 1.74 -7.59 7.97
C LEU A 157 2.83 -6.56 8.36
N GLY A 158 3.68 -6.17 7.40
CA GLY A 158 4.65 -5.09 7.59
C GLY A 158 4.00 -3.76 7.95
N THR A 159 2.94 -3.34 7.23
CA THR A 159 2.23 -2.08 7.54
C THR A 159 1.55 -2.11 8.90
N THR A 160 1.10 -3.27 9.37
CA THR A 160 0.46 -3.43 10.68
C THR A 160 1.48 -3.34 11.82
N ILE A 161 2.63 -3.97 11.67
CA ILE A 161 3.65 -4.09 12.72
C ILE A 161 4.58 -2.86 12.74
N GLY A 162 4.85 -2.27 11.56
CA GLY A 162 5.81 -1.18 11.38
C GLY A 162 5.63 -0.01 12.34
N PRO A 163 4.45 0.62 12.38
CA PRO A 163 4.18 1.74 13.28
C PRO A 163 4.43 1.41 14.75
N LEU A 164 4.07 0.20 15.19
CA LEU A 164 4.25 -0.24 16.56
C LEU A 164 5.72 -0.41 16.92
N ILE A 165 6.50 -1.10 16.08
CA ILE A 165 7.93 -1.31 16.31
C ILE A 165 8.70 0.01 16.26
N VAL A 166 8.39 0.89 15.30
CA VAL A 166 9.08 2.19 15.18
C VAL A 166 8.69 3.12 16.34
N SER A 167 7.43 3.12 16.74
CA SER A 167 6.99 3.86 17.94
C SER A 167 7.73 3.38 19.19
N PHE A 168 7.78 2.06 19.41
CA PHE A 168 8.55 1.47 20.52
C PHE A 168 10.03 1.84 20.48
N ALA A 169 10.65 1.81 19.31
CA ALA A 169 12.06 2.15 19.14
C ALA A 169 12.36 3.64 19.39
N ILE A 170 11.39 4.53 19.14
CA ILE A 170 11.54 5.99 19.34
C ILE A 170 11.18 6.40 20.77
N PHE A 171 10.09 5.87 21.33
CA PHE A 171 9.52 6.33 22.60
C PHE A 171 9.76 5.35 23.78
N GLY A 172 10.21 4.10 23.51
CA GLY A 172 10.31 3.03 24.50
C GLY A 172 8.98 2.30 24.73
N ALA A 173 8.88 1.53 25.80
CA ALA A 173 7.65 0.83 26.15
C ALA A 173 6.50 1.81 26.40
N ALA A 174 5.26 1.36 26.14
CA ALA A 174 4.06 2.18 26.34
C ALA A 174 3.93 2.72 27.77
N SER A 175 4.45 1.95 28.76
CA SER A 175 4.50 2.30 30.17
C SER A 175 5.60 3.30 30.55
N SER A 176 6.51 3.68 29.63
CA SER A 176 7.60 4.60 29.96
C SER A 176 7.09 6.05 30.07
N GLU A 177 7.60 6.78 31.08
CA GLU A 177 7.26 8.20 31.31
C GLU A 177 7.87 9.14 30.27
N ASN A 178 8.76 8.66 29.39
CA ASN A 178 9.39 9.47 28.32
C ASN A 178 8.37 9.82 27.24
N THR A 179 7.84 11.02 27.31
CA THR A 179 6.77 11.52 26.42
C THR A 179 7.26 12.37 25.25
N THR A 180 8.53 12.76 25.22
CA THR A 180 9.09 13.66 24.20
C THR A 180 10.08 12.91 23.31
N ALA A 181 9.68 12.65 22.04
CA ALA A 181 10.64 12.23 21.05
C ALA A 181 11.55 13.39 20.67
N SER A 182 12.85 13.20 20.84
CA SER A 182 13.83 14.08 20.21
C SER A 182 14.11 13.60 18.79
N ILE A 183 14.55 14.52 17.92
CA ILE A 183 14.98 14.14 16.56
C ILE A 183 16.12 13.11 16.60
N GLU A 184 16.86 13.05 17.68
CA GLU A 184 17.95 12.11 17.90
C GLU A 184 17.45 10.66 18.05
N SER A 185 16.22 10.46 18.58
CA SER A 185 15.62 9.15 18.76
C SER A 185 15.41 8.40 17.43
N VAL A 186 15.39 9.13 16.31
CA VAL A 186 15.20 8.55 14.97
C VAL A 186 16.48 7.90 14.43
N LYS A 187 17.67 8.29 14.93
CA LYS A 187 18.97 7.82 14.42
C LYS A 187 19.11 6.30 14.47
N ILE A 188 18.93 5.73 15.65
CA ILE A 188 19.15 4.27 15.86
C ILE A 188 18.16 3.42 15.07
N PRO A 189 16.83 3.66 15.11
CA PRO A 189 15.87 2.90 14.31
C PRO A 189 16.20 2.91 12.81
N TYR A 190 16.60 4.06 12.25
CA TYR A 190 16.91 4.15 10.83
C TYR A 190 18.26 3.53 10.46
N LEU A 191 19.25 3.53 11.35
CA LEU A 191 20.49 2.76 11.16
C LEU A 191 20.20 1.25 11.16
N ILE A 192 19.39 0.77 12.10
CA ILE A 192 18.96 -0.65 12.15
C ILE A 192 18.23 -1.02 10.86
N LEU A 193 17.34 -0.16 10.38
CA LEU A 193 16.61 -0.36 9.13
C LEU A 193 17.56 -0.43 7.92
N GLY A 194 18.57 0.44 7.87
CA GLY A 194 19.60 0.41 6.83
C GLY A 194 20.38 -0.91 6.83
N VAL A 195 20.80 -1.38 8.01
CA VAL A 195 21.45 -2.69 8.15
C VAL A 195 20.50 -3.83 7.73
N ALA A 196 19.22 -3.76 8.08
CA ALA A 196 18.22 -4.74 7.66
C ALA A 196 18.06 -4.78 6.14
N PHE A 197 18.02 -3.64 5.45
CA PHE A 197 18.01 -3.61 3.98
C PHE A 197 19.25 -4.28 3.37
N LEU A 198 20.43 -4.02 3.89
CA LEU A 198 21.66 -4.66 3.41
C LEU A 198 21.66 -6.17 3.70
N ALA A 199 21.16 -6.58 4.87
CA ALA A 199 21.01 -8.00 5.20
C ALA A 199 20.05 -8.72 4.23
N VAL A 200 18.90 -8.10 3.91
CA VAL A 200 17.95 -8.64 2.93
C VAL A 200 18.57 -8.65 1.53
N ALA A 201 19.33 -7.62 1.13
CA ALA A 201 20.04 -7.61 -0.14
C ALA A 201 21.03 -8.79 -0.23
N LEU A 202 21.77 -9.06 0.84
CA LEU A 202 22.69 -10.20 0.91
C LEU A 202 21.92 -11.53 0.87
N LEU A 203 20.85 -11.66 1.64
CA LEU A 203 19.97 -12.84 1.62
C LEU A 203 19.46 -13.14 0.21
N LEU A 204 18.99 -12.12 -0.52
CA LEU A 204 18.53 -12.30 -1.89
C LEU A 204 19.65 -12.72 -2.83
N LYS A 205 20.83 -12.15 -2.66
CA LYS A 205 22.03 -12.54 -3.44
C LYS A 205 22.41 -14.00 -3.23
N MET A 206 22.29 -14.50 -2.00
CA MET A 206 22.61 -15.89 -1.62
C MET A 206 21.44 -16.84 -1.91
N SER A 207 20.24 -16.35 -2.16
CA SER A 207 19.05 -17.15 -2.40
C SER A 207 19.07 -17.85 -3.77
N SER A 208 18.18 -18.82 -3.95
CA SER A 208 17.96 -19.52 -5.22
C SER A 208 17.10 -18.75 -6.23
N LEU A 209 16.86 -17.45 -5.99
CA LEU A 209 16.11 -16.60 -6.93
C LEU A 209 16.78 -16.61 -8.32
N PRO A 210 16.01 -16.64 -9.42
CA PRO A 210 16.57 -16.60 -10.75
C PRO A 210 17.13 -15.20 -11.09
N ASP A 211 18.29 -15.15 -11.73
CA ASP A 211 18.84 -13.89 -12.25
C ASP A 211 18.12 -13.42 -13.51
N ARG A 212 17.57 -14.36 -14.27
CA ARG A 212 16.79 -14.08 -15.46
C ARG A 212 15.51 -14.90 -15.39
N VAL A 213 14.41 -14.28 -15.67
CA VAL A 213 13.12 -14.94 -15.85
C VAL A 213 12.78 -14.81 -17.31
N THR A 214 12.78 -15.93 -18.03
CA THR A 214 12.02 -16.02 -19.26
C THR A 214 10.55 -16.01 -18.81
N VAL A 215 9.94 -14.85 -18.83
CA VAL A 215 8.49 -14.76 -18.72
C VAL A 215 7.96 -15.32 -20.04
N ASP A 216 7.77 -16.62 -20.09
CA ASP A 216 6.82 -17.26 -21.01
C ASP A 216 5.40 -16.85 -20.56
N ALA A 217 5.23 -15.57 -20.30
CA ALA A 217 3.94 -14.95 -20.34
C ALA A 217 3.56 -14.99 -21.82
N GLY A 218 2.51 -15.70 -22.18
CA GLY A 218 1.93 -15.69 -23.51
C GLY A 218 1.48 -14.29 -23.99
N VAL A 219 2.21 -13.24 -23.62
CA VAL A 219 2.01 -11.81 -23.93
C VAL A 219 3.33 -11.08 -24.23
N ALA A 220 4.48 -11.73 -24.15
CA ALA A 220 5.74 -11.15 -24.60
C ALA A 220 6.05 -11.66 -26.02
N ASP A 221 5.29 -11.20 -26.97
CA ASP A 221 5.70 -11.20 -28.39
C ASP A 221 6.78 -10.11 -28.50
N GLU A 222 8.03 -10.53 -28.41
CA GLU A 222 9.19 -9.66 -28.62
C GLU A 222 9.08 -9.08 -30.05
N GLY A 223 8.76 -7.80 -30.17
CA GLY A 223 8.89 -7.05 -31.41
C GLY A 223 7.65 -6.30 -31.91
N LEU A 224 6.51 -6.37 -31.26
CA LEU A 224 5.34 -5.60 -31.68
C LEU A 224 5.11 -4.42 -30.72
N THR A 225 5.61 -3.23 -31.12
CA THR A 225 5.14 -1.97 -30.56
C THR A 225 3.60 -1.95 -30.57
N PRO A 226 2.94 -1.53 -29.48
CA PRO A 226 1.48 -1.43 -29.48
C PRO A 226 1.04 -0.55 -30.62
N THR A 227 0.15 -1.03 -31.48
CA THR A 227 -0.39 -0.28 -32.62
C THR A 227 -1.18 0.96 -32.18
N LYS A 228 -1.60 1.00 -30.92
CA LYS A 228 -2.26 2.17 -30.29
C LYS A 228 -1.66 2.42 -28.90
N SER A 229 -1.42 3.69 -28.57
CA SER A 229 -1.03 4.10 -27.22
C SER A 229 -2.10 3.66 -26.21
N ALA A 230 -1.68 3.13 -25.05
CA ALA A 230 -2.57 2.76 -23.96
C ALA A 230 -3.48 3.92 -23.50
N LEU A 231 -3.02 5.17 -23.62
CA LEU A 231 -3.80 6.36 -23.27
C LEU A 231 -5.03 6.61 -24.18
N LYS A 232 -5.22 5.84 -25.24
CA LYS A 232 -6.45 5.89 -26.04
C LYS A 232 -7.63 5.12 -25.43
N TYR A 233 -7.39 4.35 -24.39
CA TYR A 233 -8.42 3.59 -23.70
C TYR A 233 -9.01 4.41 -22.53
N PRO A 234 -10.28 4.85 -22.61
CA PRO A 234 -10.87 5.74 -21.62
C PRO A 234 -10.95 5.10 -20.22
N GLN A 235 -11.16 3.77 -20.14
CA GLN A 235 -11.12 3.05 -18.87
C GLN A 235 -9.77 3.16 -18.16
N LEU A 236 -8.66 3.20 -18.90
CA LEU A 236 -7.33 3.37 -18.35
C LEU A 236 -7.10 4.80 -17.85
N VAL A 237 -7.43 5.81 -18.68
CA VAL A 237 -7.21 7.22 -18.32
C VAL A 237 -7.99 7.59 -17.05
N LEU A 238 -9.26 7.19 -16.98
CA LEU A 238 -10.08 7.38 -15.78
C LEU A 238 -9.53 6.55 -14.61
N GLY A 239 -9.02 5.34 -14.88
CA GLY A 239 -8.39 4.45 -13.90
C GLY A 239 -7.09 5.02 -13.34
N MET A 240 -6.30 5.74 -14.13
CA MET A 240 -5.10 6.46 -13.66
C MET A 240 -5.48 7.49 -12.58
N ILE A 241 -6.50 8.31 -12.84
CA ILE A 241 -7.01 9.26 -11.84
C ILE A 241 -7.58 8.49 -10.63
N ALA A 242 -8.28 7.35 -10.86
CA ALA A 242 -8.81 6.53 -9.77
C ALA A 242 -7.69 5.97 -8.87
N ILE A 243 -6.57 5.49 -9.42
CA ILE A 243 -5.41 5.06 -8.61
C ILE A 243 -4.82 6.25 -7.85
N PHE A 244 -4.67 7.40 -8.49
CA PHE A 244 -4.14 8.61 -7.84
C PHE A 244 -4.97 9.00 -6.61
N VAL A 245 -6.29 9.12 -6.75
CA VAL A 245 -7.16 9.50 -5.63
C VAL A 245 -7.35 8.37 -4.61
N TYR A 246 -7.27 7.10 -5.06
CA TYR A 246 -7.35 5.95 -4.15
C TYR A 246 -6.13 5.91 -3.20
N VAL A 247 -4.90 5.92 -3.75
CA VAL A 247 -3.69 5.95 -2.92
C VAL A 247 -3.67 7.25 -2.12
N GLY A 248 -4.20 8.32 -2.71
CA GLY A 248 -4.42 9.60 -2.05
C GLY A 248 -5.22 9.45 -0.76
N VAL A 249 -6.43 8.94 -0.80
CA VAL A 249 -7.29 8.81 0.40
C VAL A 249 -6.76 7.76 1.37
N GLU A 250 -6.17 6.66 0.87
CA GLU A 250 -5.57 5.62 1.69
C GLU A 250 -4.46 6.21 2.59
N VAL A 251 -3.51 6.91 1.98
CA VAL A 251 -2.36 7.47 2.71
C VAL A 251 -2.74 8.70 3.50
N SER A 252 -3.52 9.63 2.93
CA SER A 252 -3.84 10.89 3.61
C SER A 252 -4.67 10.67 4.87
N THR A 253 -5.54 9.67 4.89
CA THR A 253 -6.32 9.30 6.08
C THR A 253 -5.40 8.81 7.20
N ALA A 254 -4.45 7.91 6.89
CA ALA A 254 -3.49 7.40 7.86
C ALA A 254 -2.54 8.49 8.36
N SER A 255 -1.94 9.25 7.45
CA SER A 255 -0.89 10.22 7.78
C SER A 255 -1.39 11.47 8.51
N ASN A 256 -2.68 11.80 8.41
CA ASN A 256 -3.31 12.88 9.16
C ASN A 256 -4.00 12.41 10.46
N LEU A 257 -4.18 11.09 10.64
CA LEU A 257 -4.79 10.52 11.85
C LEU A 257 -4.03 10.88 13.14
N PRO A 258 -2.69 10.88 13.19
CA PRO A 258 -1.95 11.33 14.38
C PRO A 258 -2.33 12.74 14.82
N ALA A 259 -2.41 13.68 13.87
CA ALA A 259 -2.74 15.06 14.18
C ALA A 259 -4.16 15.20 14.74
N TYR A 260 -5.11 14.40 14.26
CA TYR A 260 -6.47 14.36 14.80
C TYR A 260 -6.47 13.82 16.24
N LEU A 261 -5.79 12.70 16.50
CA LEU A 261 -5.70 12.09 17.82
C LEU A 261 -5.03 13.02 18.84
N GLU A 262 -3.96 13.73 18.45
CA GLU A 262 -3.24 14.65 19.33
C GLU A 262 -4.02 15.94 19.59
N LYS A 263 -4.55 16.62 18.54
CA LYS A 263 -5.17 17.93 18.67
C LYS A 263 -6.58 17.88 19.26
N ASP A 264 -7.40 16.92 18.79
CA ASP A 264 -8.82 16.88 19.12
C ASP A 264 -9.12 16.00 20.33
N LEU A 265 -8.28 14.97 20.57
CA LEU A 265 -8.49 14.02 21.66
C LEU A 265 -7.42 14.09 22.76
N GLY A 266 -6.34 14.86 22.54
CA GLY A 266 -5.28 15.05 23.53
C GLY A 266 -4.38 13.83 23.76
N PHE A 267 -4.34 12.88 22.79
CA PHE A 267 -3.43 11.73 22.89
C PHE A 267 -1.97 12.18 22.88
N LEU A 268 -1.15 11.48 23.64
CA LEU A 268 0.30 11.62 23.54
C LEU A 268 0.78 10.96 22.24
N THR A 269 1.83 11.48 21.64
CA THR A 269 2.39 10.94 20.39
C THR A 269 2.72 9.45 20.49
N LYS A 270 3.17 8.98 21.65
CA LYS A 270 3.46 7.54 21.90
C LYS A 270 2.22 6.65 21.83
N ASP A 271 1.03 7.18 22.15
CA ASP A 271 -0.21 6.44 22.26
C ASP A 271 -0.99 6.40 20.92
N VAL A 272 -0.47 7.08 19.88
CA VAL A 272 -1.08 7.15 18.55
C VAL A 272 -0.83 5.89 17.73
N ALA A 273 0.31 5.22 17.94
CA ALA A 273 0.77 4.10 17.13
C ALA A 273 -0.23 2.93 17.01
N PRO A 274 -0.96 2.51 18.06
CA PRO A 274 -1.96 1.45 17.96
C PRO A 274 -3.11 1.77 16.99
N PHE A 275 -3.52 3.04 16.89
CA PHE A 275 -4.59 3.46 16.00
C PHE A 275 -4.13 3.54 14.54
N ILE A 276 -2.88 3.96 14.30
CA ILE A 276 -2.25 3.88 12.97
C ILE A 276 -2.12 2.41 12.55
N SER A 277 -1.65 1.57 13.47
CA SER A 277 -1.58 0.12 13.26
C SER A 277 -2.95 -0.48 12.95
N LEU A 278 -4.02 -0.06 13.64
CA LEU A 278 -5.40 -0.50 13.38
C LEU A 278 -5.86 -0.08 11.97
N TYR A 279 -5.54 1.13 11.54
CA TYR A 279 -5.84 1.60 10.19
C TYR A 279 -5.21 0.68 9.13
N TRP A 280 -3.92 0.40 9.25
CA TRP A 280 -3.21 -0.46 8.32
C TRP A 280 -3.59 -1.94 8.46
N ALA A 281 -3.90 -2.41 9.68
CA ALA A 281 -4.46 -3.74 9.90
C ALA A 281 -5.83 -3.89 9.24
N SER A 282 -6.61 -2.82 9.15
CA SER A 282 -7.91 -2.82 8.45
C SER A 282 -7.78 -3.15 6.97
N LEU A 283 -6.70 -2.69 6.31
CA LEU A 283 -6.40 -3.11 4.94
C LEU A 283 -6.06 -4.62 4.88
N MET A 284 -5.30 -5.13 5.84
CA MET A 284 -4.99 -6.57 5.92
C MET A 284 -6.26 -7.39 6.12
N ILE A 285 -7.14 -6.98 7.05
CA ILE A 285 -8.42 -7.61 7.34
C ILE A 285 -9.27 -7.71 6.08
N GLY A 286 -9.42 -6.61 5.34
CA GLY A 286 -10.23 -6.60 4.12
C GLY A 286 -9.60 -7.39 2.97
N ARG A 287 -8.28 -7.34 2.79
CA ARG A 287 -7.59 -8.12 1.75
C ARG A 287 -7.69 -9.62 1.99
N TRP A 288 -7.57 -10.08 3.23
CA TRP A 288 -7.75 -11.49 3.57
C TRP A 288 -9.20 -11.94 3.37
N THR A 289 -10.18 -11.08 3.63
CA THR A 289 -11.59 -11.35 3.32
C THR A 289 -11.80 -11.52 1.81
N GLY A 290 -11.27 -10.61 1.00
CA GLY A 290 -11.40 -10.67 -0.47
C GLY A 290 -10.60 -11.79 -1.13
N ALA A 291 -9.57 -12.35 -0.45
CA ALA A 291 -8.71 -13.40 -1.00
C ALA A 291 -9.30 -14.82 -0.86
N VAL A 292 -10.46 -14.98 -0.24
CA VAL A 292 -11.04 -16.30 0.10
C VAL A 292 -11.16 -17.24 -1.11
N GLY A 293 -11.50 -16.69 -2.28
CA GLY A 293 -11.59 -17.47 -3.53
C GLY A 293 -10.26 -18.10 -3.98
N ALA A 294 -9.12 -17.60 -3.48
CA ALA A 294 -7.80 -18.16 -3.79
C ALA A 294 -7.47 -19.43 -2.98
N PHE A 295 -8.18 -19.67 -1.87
CA PHE A 295 -7.90 -20.79 -0.98
C PHE A 295 -8.80 -22.00 -1.25
N THR A 296 -9.99 -21.81 -1.82
CA THR A 296 -10.94 -22.90 -2.06
C THR A 296 -11.99 -22.50 -3.11
N ASP A 297 -12.35 -23.45 -3.96
CA ASP A 297 -13.44 -23.30 -4.94
C ASP A 297 -14.81 -23.71 -4.36
N ASN A 298 -14.84 -24.32 -3.17
CA ASN A 298 -16.07 -24.75 -2.52
C ASN A 298 -16.82 -23.58 -1.91
N PRO A 299 -18.06 -23.24 -2.35
CA PRO A 299 -18.81 -22.07 -1.86
C PRO A 299 -19.07 -22.09 -0.34
N ARG A 300 -19.25 -23.26 0.25
CA ARG A 300 -19.46 -23.39 1.71
C ARG A 300 -18.18 -23.00 2.47
N ASN A 301 -17.03 -23.51 2.02
CA ASN A 301 -15.75 -23.20 2.63
C ASN A 301 -15.39 -21.71 2.43
N GLN A 302 -15.68 -21.15 1.27
CA GLN A 302 -15.52 -19.71 1.03
C GLN A 302 -16.33 -18.89 2.02
N MET A 303 -17.59 -19.24 2.27
CA MET A 303 -18.42 -18.53 3.23
C MET A 303 -17.85 -18.59 4.66
N ILE A 304 -17.37 -19.76 5.09
CA ILE A 304 -16.73 -19.94 6.41
C ILE A 304 -15.45 -19.09 6.51
N LEU A 305 -14.60 -19.15 5.49
CA LEU A 305 -13.34 -18.40 5.47
C LEU A 305 -13.55 -16.89 5.45
N ARG A 306 -14.62 -16.39 4.84
CA ARG A 306 -15.00 -14.95 4.88
C ARG A 306 -15.26 -14.44 6.30
N PHE A 307 -15.62 -15.30 7.22
CA PHE A 307 -15.74 -14.95 8.64
C PHE A 307 -14.47 -15.24 9.43
N ILE A 308 -13.73 -16.30 9.14
CA ILE A 308 -12.54 -16.66 9.90
C ILE A 308 -11.36 -15.73 9.61
N LEU A 309 -11.06 -15.48 8.31
CA LEU A 309 -9.84 -14.78 7.92
C LEU A 309 -9.76 -13.32 8.42
N PRO A 310 -10.84 -12.50 8.36
CA PRO A 310 -10.77 -11.15 8.89
C PRO A 310 -10.55 -11.12 10.40
N TYR A 311 -11.16 -12.04 11.16
CA TYR A 311 -10.92 -12.13 12.61
C TYR A 311 -9.56 -12.72 12.95
N ALA A 312 -9.00 -13.60 12.12
CA ALA A 312 -7.62 -14.05 12.28
C ALA A 312 -6.63 -12.89 12.08
N ALA A 313 -6.85 -12.07 11.04
CA ALA A 313 -6.05 -10.87 10.79
C ALA A 313 -6.19 -9.84 11.93
N PHE A 314 -7.41 -9.63 12.43
CA PHE A 314 -7.65 -8.78 13.61
C PHE A 314 -6.99 -9.36 14.88
N GLY A 315 -7.00 -10.68 15.05
CA GLY A 315 -6.29 -11.36 16.12
C GLY A 315 -4.78 -11.13 16.10
N ILE A 316 -4.16 -11.05 14.91
CA ILE A 316 -2.75 -10.69 14.78
C ILE A 316 -2.51 -9.26 15.29
N PHE A 317 -3.36 -8.30 14.89
CA PHE A 317 -3.29 -6.93 15.38
C PHE A 317 -3.39 -6.88 16.92
N LEU A 318 -4.38 -7.55 17.51
CA LEU A 318 -4.55 -7.60 18.97
C LEU A 318 -3.33 -8.27 19.65
N GLY A 319 -2.83 -9.39 19.10
CA GLY A 319 -1.69 -10.10 19.63
C GLY A 319 -0.41 -9.27 19.67
N VAL A 320 -0.14 -8.51 18.61
CA VAL A 320 1.05 -7.62 18.55
C VAL A 320 0.90 -6.47 19.55
N ASN A 321 -0.28 -5.86 19.65
CA ASN A 321 -0.52 -4.80 20.64
C ASN A 321 -0.44 -5.32 22.08
N ALA A 322 -0.96 -6.52 22.37
CA ALA A 322 -0.81 -7.16 23.67
C ALA A 322 0.66 -7.43 24.02
N PHE A 323 1.44 -7.90 23.06
CA PHE A 323 2.88 -8.12 23.24
C PHE A 323 3.65 -6.82 23.54
N MET A 324 3.17 -5.69 22.97
CA MET A 324 3.71 -4.35 23.22
C MET A 324 3.14 -3.65 24.48
N GLU A 325 2.37 -4.39 25.29
CA GLU A 325 1.75 -3.88 26.52
C GLU A 325 0.76 -2.72 26.33
N HIS A 326 0.16 -2.59 25.13
CA HIS A 326 -0.90 -1.60 24.88
C HIS A 326 -2.24 -2.07 25.48
N ASP A 327 -3.07 -1.09 25.92
CA ASP A 327 -4.45 -1.38 26.31
C ASP A 327 -5.27 -1.82 25.09
N LEU A 328 -5.89 -3.01 25.19
CA LEU A 328 -6.70 -3.59 24.10
C LEU A 328 -8.18 -3.21 24.18
N ALA A 329 -8.65 -2.70 25.32
CA ALA A 329 -10.08 -2.43 25.54
C ALA A 329 -10.70 -1.51 24.46
N PRO A 330 -10.02 -0.45 23.97
CA PRO A 330 -10.56 0.41 22.92
C PRO A 330 -10.79 -0.31 21.59
N PHE A 331 -10.09 -1.44 21.33
CA PHE A 331 -10.12 -2.10 20.02
C PHE A 331 -11.20 -3.19 19.91
N TYR A 332 -11.76 -3.68 20.99
CA TYR A 332 -12.76 -4.78 20.93
C TYR A 332 -14.04 -4.39 20.15
N VAL A 333 -14.43 -3.12 20.18
CA VAL A 333 -15.57 -2.61 19.40
C VAL A 333 -15.37 -2.83 17.90
N TYR A 334 -14.10 -2.83 17.45
CA TYR A 334 -13.76 -2.98 16.03
C TYR A 334 -14.19 -4.34 15.46
N ALA A 335 -14.33 -5.38 16.30
CA ALA A 335 -14.85 -6.67 15.90
C ALA A 335 -16.27 -6.57 15.27
N PHE A 336 -17.10 -5.63 15.72
CA PHE A 336 -18.42 -5.38 15.14
C PHE A 336 -18.34 -4.60 13.83
N ILE A 337 -17.36 -3.69 13.69
CA ILE A 337 -17.16 -2.91 12.47
C ILE A 337 -16.71 -3.81 11.32
N ILE A 338 -15.92 -4.85 11.60
CA ILE A 338 -15.51 -5.86 10.61
C ILE A 338 -16.70 -6.56 9.94
N LEU A 339 -17.84 -6.72 10.64
CA LEU A 339 -19.05 -7.30 10.05
C LEU A 339 -19.56 -6.47 8.87
N ILE A 340 -19.44 -5.13 8.91
CA ILE A 340 -19.85 -4.25 7.81
C ILE A 340 -19.04 -4.59 6.55
N LEU A 341 -17.73 -4.79 6.68
CA LEU A 341 -16.86 -5.22 5.60
C LEU A 341 -17.30 -6.57 5.01
N ILE A 342 -17.53 -7.57 5.88
CA ILE A 342 -17.94 -8.92 5.45
C ILE A 342 -19.24 -8.89 4.66
N PHE A 343 -20.25 -8.16 5.16
CA PHE A 343 -21.52 -8.02 4.45
C PHE A 343 -21.36 -7.27 3.12
N ALA A 344 -20.55 -6.23 3.06
CA ALA A 344 -20.28 -5.50 1.82
C ALA A 344 -19.56 -6.39 0.79
N ASP A 345 -18.59 -7.21 1.21
CA ASP A 345 -17.92 -8.18 0.35
C ASP A 345 -18.90 -9.20 -0.22
N ILE A 346 -19.78 -9.77 0.60
CA ILE A 346 -20.81 -10.70 0.16
C ILE A 346 -21.76 -10.04 -0.87
N LEU A 347 -22.19 -8.80 -0.62
CA LEU A 347 -23.08 -8.05 -1.52
C LEU A 347 -22.43 -7.74 -2.87
N SER A 348 -21.13 -7.57 -2.92
CA SER A 348 -20.38 -7.30 -4.16
C SER A 348 -20.41 -8.47 -5.15
N LYS A 349 -20.61 -9.70 -4.64
CA LYS A 349 -20.61 -10.96 -5.42
C LYS A 349 -19.33 -11.14 -6.27
N GLY A 350 -18.20 -10.59 -5.82
CA GLY A 350 -16.93 -10.64 -6.54
C GLY A 350 -16.85 -9.77 -7.80
N ASN A 351 -17.86 -8.96 -8.10
CA ASN A 351 -17.82 -8.03 -9.23
C ASN A 351 -16.99 -6.80 -8.87
N PRO A 352 -15.87 -6.52 -9.55
CA PRO A 352 -14.94 -5.45 -9.17
C PRO A 352 -15.57 -4.05 -9.23
N ALA A 353 -16.48 -3.79 -10.16
CA ALA A 353 -17.13 -2.50 -10.27
C ALA A 353 -18.17 -2.28 -9.15
N LYS A 354 -18.93 -3.33 -8.80
CA LYS A 354 -19.87 -3.27 -7.67
C LYS A 354 -19.14 -3.14 -6.35
N MET A 355 -18.05 -3.88 -6.16
CA MET A 355 -17.20 -3.79 -4.99
C MET A 355 -16.63 -2.38 -4.84
N LEU A 356 -16.06 -1.83 -5.92
CA LEU A 356 -15.52 -0.47 -5.93
C LEU A 356 -16.59 0.57 -5.56
N LEU A 357 -17.81 0.44 -6.10
CA LEU A 357 -18.93 1.36 -5.79
C LEU A 357 -19.37 1.26 -4.33
N LEU A 358 -19.62 0.04 -3.84
CA LEU A 358 -20.07 -0.20 -2.47
C LEU A 358 -19.05 0.28 -1.44
N PHE A 359 -17.79 -0.09 -1.62
CA PHE A 359 -16.71 0.27 -0.69
C PHE A 359 -16.40 1.77 -0.74
N SER A 360 -16.52 2.41 -1.91
CA SER A 360 -16.40 3.87 -2.00
C SER A 360 -17.54 4.57 -1.25
N GLY A 361 -18.76 4.06 -1.37
CA GLY A 361 -19.93 4.58 -0.62
C GLY A 361 -19.77 4.43 0.89
N LEU A 362 -19.28 3.28 1.37
CA LEU A 362 -18.97 3.04 2.78
C LEU A 362 -17.80 3.91 3.27
N GLY A 363 -16.79 4.14 2.43
CA GLY A 363 -15.70 5.06 2.73
C GLY A 363 -16.19 6.51 2.91
N ILE A 364 -17.07 6.99 2.02
CA ILE A 364 -17.75 8.28 2.18
C ILE A 364 -18.52 8.33 3.50
N ALA A 365 -19.34 7.30 3.78
CA ALA A 365 -20.13 7.24 5.01
C ALA A 365 -19.24 7.27 6.26
N ALA A 366 -18.14 6.50 6.27
CA ALA A 366 -17.19 6.47 7.37
C ALA A 366 -16.54 7.84 7.59
N LEU A 367 -16.07 8.50 6.53
CA LEU A 367 -15.48 9.84 6.64
C LEU A 367 -16.49 10.87 7.13
N LEU A 368 -17.73 10.85 6.63
CA LEU A 368 -18.78 11.75 7.09
C LEU A 368 -19.14 11.49 8.56
N VAL A 369 -19.30 10.22 8.98
CA VAL A 369 -19.50 9.88 10.40
C VAL A 369 -18.33 10.41 11.22
N GLY A 370 -17.09 10.19 10.77
CA GLY A 370 -15.91 10.73 11.43
C GLY A 370 -15.94 12.24 11.58
N MET A 371 -16.31 12.98 10.53
CA MET A 371 -16.35 14.44 10.51
C MET A 371 -17.51 15.04 11.33
N PHE A 372 -18.64 14.33 11.46
CA PHE A 372 -19.81 14.85 12.18
C PHE A 372 -19.93 14.31 13.62
N THR A 373 -19.03 13.43 14.04
CA THR A 373 -18.95 12.93 15.43
C THR A 373 -17.68 13.36 16.10
N LYS A 374 -17.51 13.08 17.40
CA LYS A 374 -16.32 13.38 18.19
C LYS A 374 -15.89 12.17 19.02
N GLY A 375 -14.69 12.25 19.57
CA GLY A 375 -14.17 11.22 20.45
C GLY A 375 -13.90 9.90 19.73
N MET A 376 -14.03 8.78 20.45
CA MET A 376 -13.70 7.46 19.91
C MET A 376 -14.58 7.02 18.72
N VAL A 377 -15.82 7.52 18.60
CA VAL A 377 -16.67 7.21 17.45
C VAL A 377 -16.04 7.74 16.16
N SER A 378 -15.54 8.97 16.20
CA SER A 378 -14.82 9.56 15.07
C SER A 378 -13.54 8.78 14.75
N VAL A 379 -12.78 8.36 15.76
CA VAL A 379 -11.56 7.54 15.57
C VAL A 379 -11.89 6.23 14.87
N TYR A 380 -12.91 5.50 15.33
CA TYR A 380 -13.33 4.25 14.69
C TYR A 380 -13.83 4.46 13.26
N ALA A 381 -14.50 5.57 13.01
CA ALA A 381 -14.95 5.91 11.68
C ALA A 381 -13.77 6.19 10.73
N PHE A 382 -12.79 7.00 11.14
CA PHE A 382 -11.61 7.27 10.34
C PHE A 382 -10.72 6.03 10.16
N THR A 383 -10.53 5.22 11.20
CA THR A 383 -9.74 3.98 11.07
C THR A 383 -10.42 2.94 10.18
N SER A 384 -11.78 2.89 10.17
CA SER A 384 -12.52 1.96 9.31
C SER A 384 -12.43 2.31 7.80
N VAL A 385 -11.98 3.51 7.44
CA VAL A 385 -11.65 3.84 6.04
C VAL A 385 -10.64 2.84 5.47
N GLY A 386 -9.68 2.36 6.27
CA GLY A 386 -8.75 1.31 5.88
C GLY A 386 -9.45 0.01 5.43
N LEU A 387 -10.56 -0.40 6.11
CA LEU A 387 -11.37 -1.54 5.67
C LEU A 387 -11.92 -1.33 4.25
N PHE A 388 -12.43 -0.12 4.00
CA PHE A 388 -13.07 0.21 2.72
C PHE A 388 -12.06 0.51 1.61
N CYS A 389 -10.83 0.88 1.94
CA CYS A 389 -9.71 0.96 0.98
C CYS A 389 -9.18 -0.41 0.55
N SER A 390 -9.34 -1.44 1.36
CA SER A 390 -8.60 -2.71 1.28
C SER A 390 -8.64 -3.42 -0.09
N THR A 391 -9.78 -3.40 -0.77
CA THR A 391 -10.01 -4.10 -2.04
C THR A 391 -10.02 -3.17 -3.25
N LEU A 392 -9.94 -1.86 -3.06
CA LEU A 392 -10.13 -0.89 -4.15
C LEU A 392 -8.99 -0.93 -5.17
N TRP A 393 -7.73 -1.08 -4.73
CA TRP A 393 -6.59 -1.22 -5.65
C TRP A 393 -6.80 -2.32 -6.69
N PRO A 394 -7.02 -3.59 -6.31
CA PRO A 394 -7.22 -4.66 -7.30
C PRO A 394 -8.46 -4.42 -8.17
N CYS A 395 -9.54 -3.84 -7.63
CA CYS A 395 -10.73 -3.51 -8.40
C CYS A 395 -10.43 -2.45 -9.47
N ILE A 396 -9.80 -1.35 -9.11
CA ILE A 396 -9.46 -0.27 -10.05
C ILE A 396 -8.49 -0.81 -11.12
N PHE A 397 -7.46 -1.53 -10.69
CA PHE A 397 -6.45 -2.09 -11.59
C PHE A 397 -7.08 -3.02 -12.63
N THR A 398 -7.89 -3.98 -12.18
CA THR A 398 -8.59 -4.93 -13.06
C THR A 398 -9.49 -4.22 -14.08
N LEU A 399 -10.27 -3.23 -13.63
CA LEU A 399 -11.17 -2.48 -14.51
C LEU A 399 -10.41 -1.60 -15.51
N ALA A 400 -9.30 -1.00 -15.08
CA ALA A 400 -8.52 -0.08 -15.90
C ALA A 400 -7.76 -0.79 -17.04
N ILE A 401 -7.24 -2.00 -16.79
CA ILE A 401 -6.49 -2.77 -17.80
C ILE A 401 -7.37 -3.68 -18.66
N ALA A 402 -8.65 -3.83 -18.32
CA ALA A 402 -9.57 -4.69 -19.07
C ALA A 402 -9.67 -4.23 -20.53
N GLY A 403 -9.51 -5.17 -21.47
CA GLY A 403 -9.62 -4.92 -22.90
C GLY A 403 -8.43 -4.21 -23.55
N LEU A 404 -7.33 -3.94 -22.84
CA LEU A 404 -6.14 -3.28 -23.40
C LEU A 404 -5.30 -4.19 -24.33
N GLY A 405 -5.45 -5.50 -24.23
CA GLY A 405 -4.68 -6.46 -25.04
C GLY A 405 -3.16 -6.21 -24.97
N LYS A 406 -2.49 -5.98 -26.08
CA LYS A 406 -1.04 -5.72 -26.17
C LYS A 406 -0.58 -4.46 -25.41
N ALA A 407 -1.48 -3.52 -25.11
CA ALA A 407 -1.16 -2.30 -24.35
C ALA A 407 -1.23 -2.48 -22.82
N THR A 408 -1.53 -3.68 -22.32
CA THR A 408 -1.70 -3.96 -20.87
C THR A 408 -0.48 -3.58 -20.05
N ASN A 409 0.74 -3.94 -20.49
CA ASN A 409 1.98 -3.61 -19.77
C ASN A 409 2.20 -2.10 -19.69
N GLN A 410 1.98 -1.38 -20.78
CA GLN A 410 2.07 0.08 -20.82
C GLN A 410 1.02 0.70 -19.89
N GLY A 411 -0.22 0.21 -19.93
CA GLY A 411 -1.30 0.66 -19.05
C GLY A 411 -0.98 0.42 -17.56
N SER A 412 -0.45 -0.75 -17.22
CA SER A 412 -0.04 -1.07 -15.85
C SER A 412 1.03 -0.11 -15.33
N ASN A 413 2.04 0.22 -16.15
CA ASN A 413 3.08 1.17 -15.78
C ASN A 413 2.50 2.58 -15.51
N PHE A 414 1.53 3.03 -16.33
CA PHE A 414 0.86 4.31 -16.09
C PHE A 414 0.06 4.32 -14.78
N LEU A 415 -0.59 3.20 -14.41
CA LEU A 415 -1.29 3.09 -13.13
C LEU A 415 -0.31 3.16 -11.95
N ILE A 416 0.84 2.49 -12.03
CA ILE A 416 1.86 2.51 -10.98
C ILE A 416 2.43 3.93 -10.77
N MET A 417 2.63 4.69 -11.85
CA MET A 417 3.09 6.08 -11.74
C MET A 417 2.13 6.96 -10.92
N MET A 418 0.83 6.62 -10.88
CA MET A 418 -0.18 7.39 -10.14
C MET A 418 -0.14 7.17 -8.62
N ILE A 419 0.72 6.28 -8.10
CA ILE A 419 0.96 6.07 -6.65
C ILE A 419 1.39 7.37 -5.95
N MET A 420 1.95 8.33 -6.68
CA MET A 420 2.28 9.66 -6.17
C MET A 420 1.09 10.39 -5.52
N GLY A 421 -0.13 9.98 -5.83
CA GLY A 421 -1.34 10.51 -5.20
C GLY A 421 -1.30 10.43 -3.68
N GLY A 422 -0.66 9.40 -3.10
CA GLY A 422 -0.47 9.26 -1.66
C GLY A 422 0.22 10.46 -1.02
N GLY A 423 1.27 10.96 -1.63
CA GLY A 423 1.96 12.16 -1.14
C GLY A 423 1.18 13.45 -1.40
N ILE A 424 0.73 13.64 -2.64
CA ILE A 424 0.09 14.89 -3.05
C ILE A 424 -1.24 15.13 -2.32
N VAL A 425 -2.10 14.11 -2.21
CA VAL A 425 -3.39 14.25 -1.52
C VAL A 425 -3.19 14.45 -0.02
N SER A 426 -2.21 13.76 0.60
CA SER A 426 -1.87 13.98 2.01
C SER A 426 -1.43 15.41 2.28
N TRP A 427 -0.61 15.98 1.39
CA TRP A 427 -0.21 17.37 1.46
C TRP A 427 -1.39 18.33 1.31
N ILE A 428 -2.27 18.10 0.32
CA ILE A 428 -3.49 18.89 0.13
C ILE A 428 -4.36 18.83 1.39
N GLN A 429 -4.57 17.64 1.97
CA GLN A 429 -5.33 17.51 3.22
C GLN A 429 -4.66 18.24 4.38
N GLY A 430 -3.33 18.20 4.48
CA GLY A 430 -2.57 18.96 5.47
C GLY A 430 -2.75 20.47 5.32
N MET A 431 -2.74 21.00 4.08
CA MET A 431 -3.01 22.42 3.82
C MET A 431 -4.45 22.84 4.19
N VAL A 432 -5.43 21.96 3.94
CA VAL A 432 -6.81 22.20 4.38
C VAL A 432 -6.88 22.19 5.91
N ALA A 433 -6.15 21.30 6.58
CA ALA A 433 -6.08 21.24 8.03
C ALA A 433 -5.44 22.51 8.65
N ASP A 434 -4.48 23.12 7.97
CA ASP A 434 -3.89 24.39 8.39
C ASP A 434 -4.84 25.59 8.17
N SER A 435 -5.68 25.53 7.11
CA SER A 435 -6.58 26.66 6.75
C SER A 435 -7.89 26.64 7.53
N VAL A 436 -8.41 25.46 7.88
CA VAL A 436 -9.70 25.28 8.55
C VAL A 436 -9.47 24.59 9.90
N ASP A 437 -9.37 23.27 9.91
CA ASP A 437 -9.03 22.41 11.04
C ASP A 437 -8.76 20.98 10.57
N ILE A 438 -8.12 20.18 11.45
CA ILE A 438 -7.74 18.80 11.09
C ILE A 438 -8.96 17.91 10.87
N HIS A 439 -10.03 18.07 11.63
CA HIS A 439 -11.24 17.28 11.57
C HIS A 439 -11.98 17.50 10.25
N SER A 440 -12.20 18.75 9.85
CA SER A 440 -12.83 19.14 8.59
C SER A 440 -11.97 18.78 7.37
N SER A 441 -10.65 18.66 7.53
CA SER A 441 -9.74 18.34 6.41
C SER A 441 -10.03 16.99 5.73
N TYR A 442 -10.70 16.06 6.44
CA TYR A 442 -11.09 14.77 5.88
C TYR A 442 -12.12 14.87 4.74
N ILE A 443 -12.67 16.07 4.45
CA ILE A 443 -13.47 16.32 3.25
C ILE A 443 -12.69 16.00 1.96
N VAL A 444 -11.36 16.12 1.97
CA VAL A 444 -10.50 15.74 0.84
C VAL A 444 -10.68 14.26 0.52
N GLY A 445 -10.74 13.40 1.53
CA GLY A 445 -11.00 11.97 1.37
C GLY A 445 -12.41 11.69 0.83
N VAL A 446 -13.42 12.43 1.26
CA VAL A 446 -14.79 12.33 0.73
C VAL A 446 -14.83 12.61 -0.76
N LEU A 447 -14.12 13.65 -1.22
CA LEU A 447 -14.01 13.97 -2.65
C LEU A 447 -13.30 12.88 -3.44
N CYS A 448 -12.24 12.29 -2.87
CA CYS A 448 -11.52 11.16 -3.47
C CYS A 448 -12.44 9.95 -3.65
N PHE A 449 -13.18 9.54 -2.62
CA PHE A 449 -14.14 8.44 -2.72
C PHE A 449 -15.32 8.77 -3.66
N GLY A 450 -15.73 10.03 -3.73
CA GLY A 450 -16.72 10.51 -4.70
C GLY A 450 -16.28 10.23 -6.13
N TYR A 451 -15.00 10.53 -6.45
CA TYR A 451 -14.44 10.19 -7.76
C TYR A 451 -14.37 8.67 -7.97
N LEU A 452 -14.01 7.87 -6.96
CA LEU A 452 -13.96 6.41 -7.07
C LEU A 452 -15.33 5.81 -7.35
N ALA A 453 -16.39 6.29 -6.70
CA ALA A 453 -17.77 5.90 -6.97
C ALA A 453 -18.20 6.27 -8.41
N PHE A 454 -17.86 7.49 -8.87
CA PHE A 454 -18.07 7.92 -10.25
C PHE A 454 -17.32 7.01 -11.24
N TYR A 455 -16.06 6.70 -10.98
CA TYR A 455 -15.26 5.82 -11.83
C TYR A 455 -15.90 4.42 -11.93
N ALA A 456 -16.31 3.83 -10.80
CA ALA A 456 -16.96 2.52 -10.75
C ALA A 456 -18.23 2.47 -11.64
N TRP A 457 -19.04 3.51 -11.54
CA TRP A 457 -20.25 3.64 -12.36
C TRP A 457 -19.90 3.82 -13.84
N LYS A 458 -18.99 4.75 -14.18
CA LYS A 458 -18.67 5.09 -15.56
C LYS A 458 -17.95 3.96 -16.28
N VAL A 459 -16.98 3.31 -15.62
CA VAL A 459 -16.17 2.24 -16.23
C VAL A 459 -17.00 1.01 -16.56
N SER A 460 -18.03 0.68 -15.75
CA SER A 460 -18.97 -0.40 -16.06
C SER A 460 -19.67 -0.19 -17.41
N GLY A 461 -20.13 1.03 -17.69
CA GLY A 461 -20.74 1.38 -18.97
C GLY A 461 -19.75 1.28 -20.14
N ILE A 462 -18.52 1.78 -19.95
CA ILE A 462 -17.46 1.72 -20.98
C ILE A 462 -17.14 0.26 -21.33
N LEU A 463 -16.90 -0.59 -20.33
CA LEU A 463 -16.53 -1.98 -20.56
C LEU A 463 -17.66 -2.80 -21.19
N ARG A 464 -18.91 -2.59 -20.76
CA ARG A 464 -20.08 -3.22 -21.40
C ARG A 464 -20.21 -2.85 -22.88
N SER A 465 -19.93 -1.59 -23.24
CA SER A 465 -19.93 -1.17 -24.65
C SER A 465 -18.83 -1.82 -25.48
N GLN A 466 -17.76 -2.32 -24.81
CA GLN A 466 -16.68 -3.09 -25.43
C GLN A 466 -16.93 -4.62 -25.38
N GLY A 467 -18.10 -5.06 -24.91
CA GLY A 467 -18.45 -6.48 -24.78
C GLY A 467 -17.88 -7.15 -23.52
N ILE A 468 -17.27 -6.40 -22.61
CA ILE A 468 -16.71 -6.90 -21.37
C ILE A 468 -17.73 -6.65 -20.23
N ASP A 469 -18.32 -7.75 -19.73
CA ASP A 469 -19.35 -7.69 -18.69
C ASP A 469 -18.95 -8.58 -17.51
N PHE A 470 -18.60 -7.96 -16.38
CA PHE A 470 -18.24 -8.62 -15.13
C PHE A 470 -19.46 -9.18 -14.35
N ASP A 471 -20.67 -8.93 -14.79
CA ASP A 471 -21.88 -9.53 -14.21
C ASP A 471 -22.18 -10.93 -14.79
N LYS A 472 -21.62 -11.26 -15.93
CA LYS A 472 -21.73 -12.59 -16.54
C LYS A 472 -20.63 -13.49 -16.01
N PRO A 473 -20.95 -14.75 -15.61
CA PRO A 473 -19.88 -15.70 -15.35
C PRO A 473 -19.00 -15.79 -16.61
N ALA A 474 -17.68 -15.83 -16.41
CA ALA A 474 -16.75 -16.00 -17.52
C ALA A 474 -17.23 -17.20 -18.33
N ALA A 475 -17.68 -16.96 -19.57
CA ALA A 475 -17.97 -18.04 -20.49
C ALA A 475 -16.69 -18.87 -20.56
N GLY A 476 -16.76 -20.13 -20.10
CA GLY A 476 -15.62 -21.00 -19.96
C GLY A 476 -14.74 -20.93 -21.19
N GLY A 477 -13.59 -20.28 -21.06
CA GLY A 477 -12.51 -20.39 -22.01
C GLY A 477 -11.84 -21.73 -21.78
N HIS A 478 -12.06 -22.63 -22.68
CA HIS A 478 -11.31 -23.89 -22.82
C HIS A 478 -9.85 -23.59 -23.16
#